data_3ce0c88bfe972c2a8f82c6605ae77238
#
_entry.id   3ce0c88bfe972c2a8f82c6605ae77238
#
_cell.length_a   1.000
_cell.length_b   1.000
_cell.length_c   1.000
_cell.angle_alpha   90.00
_cell.angle_beta   90.00
_cell.angle_gamma   90.00
#
_symmetry.space_group_name_H-M   'P 1'
#
loop_
_entity.id
_entity.type
_entity.pdbx_description
1 polymer ?
#
loop_
_entity_poly.entity_id
_entity_poly.type
_entity_poly.pdbx_seq_one_letter_code
_entity_poly.pdbx_strand_id
1 'polypeptide(L)'
;MKKIILLSAVIAAACSAPEANQSTTALAVNITTPMEVTSFYDLSATTIDGNAFDFSQLKGKRVLIVNTASKCGYTPQYEGLQELHNTYGGEDFIILGFPSNDFGFQEPGSEEKIADFCEKNYGVTFQMMSKVKTSSRSGHAVYKWLCNASQNGASDAKVSWNFNKFLIDENG
;
A
#
# COMPACT_ATOMS: atom_id res chain seq x y z
N MET A 1 -15.88 51.49 46.63
CA MET A 1 -15.02 52.23 47.58
C MET A 1 -13.60 52.21 47.04
N LYS A 2 -13.09 53.39 46.77
CA LYS A 2 -11.75 53.65 46.24
C LYS A 2 -10.70 53.35 47.28
N LYS A 3 -9.54 52.81 46.91
CA LYS A 3 -8.26 53.23 47.49
C LYS A 3 -7.13 53.00 46.48
N ILE A 4 -6.62 54.13 46.07
CA ILE A 4 -5.35 54.35 45.35
C ILE A 4 -4.29 54.45 46.45
N ILE A 5 -3.14 53.83 46.30
CA ILE A 5 -1.88 54.22 46.97
C ILE A 5 -0.77 54.25 45.90
N LEU A 6 -0.14 55.40 45.83
CA LEU A 6 0.97 55.80 44.99
C LEU A 6 2.33 55.41 45.63
N LEU A 7 3.31 55.21 44.76
CA LEU A 7 4.70 55.75 44.76
C LEU A 7 5.75 55.09 45.68
N SER A 8 6.79 54.59 45.10
CA SER A 8 8.14 55.20 45.20
C SER A 8 9.14 54.55 44.25
N ALA A 9 9.78 55.35 43.43
CA ALA A 9 10.93 54.99 42.63
C ALA A 9 12.18 54.94 43.51
N VAL A 10 13.01 53.93 43.27
CA VAL A 10 14.44 53.96 43.69
C VAL A 10 15.30 53.62 42.48
N ILE A 11 16.07 54.63 42.03
CA ILE A 11 17.12 54.49 41.04
C ILE A 11 18.35 53.94 41.75
N ALA A 12 18.96 52.86 41.29
CA ALA A 12 20.30 52.48 41.65
C ALA A 12 21.06 52.02 40.42
N ALA A 13 22.24 52.55 40.31
CA ALA A 13 23.13 52.60 39.15
C ALA A 13 23.73 51.27 38.72
N ALA A 14 24.18 51.32 37.48
CA ALA A 14 24.91 50.33 36.70
C ALA A 14 26.13 49.67 37.39
N CYS A 15 26.27 48.36 37.13
CA CYS A 15 27.60 47.72 37.04
C CYS A 15 27.55 46.75 35.85
N SER A 16 28.32 47.10 34.84
CA SER A 16 28.55 46.27 33.65
C SER A 16 29.43 45.08 34.05
N ALA A 17 28.96 43.88 33.78
CA ALA A 17 29.77 42.68 33.74
C ALA A 17 29.69 42.06 32.32
N PRO A 18 30.74 41.46 31.78
CA PRO A 18 30.81 41.03 30.39
C PRO A 18 29.93 39.76 30.19
N GLU A 19 29.15 39.80 29.12
CA GLU A 19 28.36 38.66 28.66
C GLU A 19 29.29 37.52 28.21
N ALA A 20 29.28 36.42 28.94
CA ALA A 20 29.80 35.16 28.49
C ALA A 20 28.90 34.60 27.41
N ASN A 21 29.40 34.63 26.18
CA ASN A 21 28.78 34.01 25.01
C ASN A 21 28.70 32.50 25.23
N GLN A 22 27.58 32.02 25.78
CA GLN A 22 27.25 30.60 25.79
C GLN A 22 26.74 30.20 24.43
N SER A 23 27.66 29.70 23.60
CA SER A 23 27.32 28.99 22.36
C SER A 23 26.59 27.70 22.75
N THR A 24 25.29 27.79 22.83
CA THR A 24 24.42 26.61 22.90
C THR A 24 24.46 25.88 21.58
N THR A 25 25.39 24.92 21.48
CA THR A 25 25.36 23.92 20.41
C THR A 25 24.06 23.12 20.59
N ALA A 26 23.04 23.51 19.85
CA ALA A 26 21.84 22.72 19.74
C ALA A 26 22.24 21.39 19.07
N LEU A 27 22.32 20.33 19.88
CA LEU A 27 22.38 18.98 19.37
C LEU A 27 21.12 18.77 18.55
N ALA A 28 21.27 18.76 17.24
CA ALA A 28 20.22 18.32 16.33
C ALA A 28 19.94 16.85 16.68
N VAL A 29 18.91 16.62 17.47
CA VAL A 29 18.35 15.29 17.66
C VAL A 29 17.77 14.93 16.31
N ASN A 30 18.50 14.09 15.59
CA ASN A 30 18.00 13.43 14.40
C ASN A 30 16.88 12.49 14.88
N ILE A 31 15.65 13.00 14.95
CA ILE A 31 14.47 12.19 15.12
C ILE A 31 14.32 11.45 13.79
N THR A 32 14.94 10.28 13.70
CA THR A 32 14.60 9.30 12.68
C THR A 32 13.16 8.91 13.00
N THR A 33 12.21 9.54 12.34
CA THR A 33 10.81 9.11 12.38
C THR A 33 10.84 7.62 12.01
N PRO A 34 10.33 6.72 12.86
CA PRO A 34 10.20 5.31 12.47
C PRO A 34 9.43 5.30 11.16
N MET A 35 9.96 4.60 10.14
CA MET A 35 9.22 4.41 8.90
C MET A 35 7.94 3.68 9.27
N GLU A 36 6.83 4.38 9.18
CA GLU A 36 5.51 3.83 9.52
C GLU A 36 5.18 2.75 8.49
N VAL A 37 5.12 1.51 8.96
CA VAL A 37 4.67 0.38 8.14
C VAL A 37 3.24 0.69 7.71
N THR A 38 3.02 0.85 6.42
CA THR A 38 1.69 1.11 5.87
C THR A 38 0.86 -0.17 5.99
N SER A 39 -0.31 -0.09 6.61
CA SER A 39 -1.20 -1.25 6.71
C SER A 39 -1.66 -1.68 5.30
N PHE A 40 -1.72 -3.00 5.08
CA PHE A 40 -2.35 -3.56 3.89
C PHE A 40 -3.76 -3.01 3.66
N TYR A 41 -4.48 -2.80 4.75
CA TYR A 41 -5.87 -2.32 4.74
C TYR A 41 -6.03 -0.83 4.41
N ASP A 42 -4.94 -0.06 4.35
CA ASP A 42 -4.93 1.34 3.92
C ASP A 42 -4.75 1.48 2.39
N LEU A 43 -4.54 0.36 1.72
CA LEU A 43 -4.43 0.32 0.26
C LEU A 43 -5.81 0.36 -0.40
N SER A 44 -5.80 0.72 -1.67
CA SER A 44 -6.98 0.67 -2.52
C SER A 44 -6.58 0.35 -3.96
N ALA A 45 -7.54 -0.10 -4.74
CA ALA A 45 -7.38 -0.34 -6.17
C ALA A 45 -8.68 -0.01 -6.90
N THR A 46 -8.69 -0.18 -8.22
CA THR A 46 -9.89 -0.10 -9.04
C THR A 46 -10.24 -1.50 -9.54
N THR A 47 -11.50 -1.88 -9.49
CA THR A 47 -11.97 -3.14 -10.09
C THR A 47 -11.88 -3.08 -11.61
N ILE A 48 -11.95 -4.23 -12.26
CA ILE A 48 -11.93 -4.30 -13.73
C ILE A 48 -13.11 -3.55 -14.36
N ASP A 49 -14.22 -3.40 -13.61
CA ASP A 49 -15.41 -2.66 -14.01
C ASP A 49 -15.33 -1.15 -13.71
N GLY A 50 -14.17 -0.67 -13.22
CA GLY A 50 -13.93 0.74 -12.95
C GLY A 50 -14.40 1.25 -11.58
N ASN A 51 -14.87 0.39 -10.68
CA ASN A 51 -15.30 0.78 -9.35
C ASN A 51 -14.12 0.88 -8.38
N ALA A 52 -14.21 1.80 -7.40
CA ALA A 52 -13.24 1.86 -6.31
C ALA A 52 -13.34 0.63 -5.41
N PHE A 53 -12.20 0.08 -5.03
CA PHE A 53 -12.09 -1.08 -4.16
C PHE A 53 -11.14 -0.75 -3.00
N ASP A 54 -11.71 -0.56 -1.82
CA ASP A 54 -10.98 -0.26 -0.60
C ASP A 54 -10.58 -1.54 0.11
N PHE A 55 -9.30 -1.67 0.49
CA PHE A 55 -8.80 -2.88 1.13
C PHE A 55 -9.19 -2.99 2.61
N SER A 56 -9.75 -1.95 3.20
CA SER A 56 -10.31 -2.04 4.56
C SER A 56 -11.42 -3.08 4.68
N GLN A 57 -12.14 -3.38 3.58
CA GLN A 57 -13.16 -4.44 3.51
C GLN A 57 -12.58 -5.86 3.54
N LEU A 58 -11.25 -5.99 3.43
CA LEU A 58 -10.54 -7.27 3.46
C LEU A 58 -10.08 -7.68 4.87
N LYS A 59 -10.37 -6.85 5.88
CA LYS A 59 -9.98 -7.16 7.27
C LYS A 59 -10.51 -8.51 7.71
N GLY A 60 -9.63 -9.32 8.31
CA GLY A 60 -9.97 -10.66 8.77
C GLY A 60 -9.98 -11.73 7.69
N LYS A 61 -9.73 -11.38 6.42
CA LYS A 61 -9.68 -12.34 5.31
C LYS A 61 -8.26 -12.67 4.92
N ARG A 62 -8.02 -13.90 4.48
CA ARG A 62 -6.82 -14.26 3.72
C ARG A 62 -7.00 -13.81 2.28
N VAL A 63 -6.01 -13.09 1.76
CA VAL A 63 -6.09 -12.49 0.43
C VAL A 63 -5.00 -13.05 -0.46
N LEU A 64 -5.36 -13.73 -1.55
CA LEU A 64 -4.42 -14.16 -2.58
C LEU A 64 -4.38 -13.13 -3.71
N ILE A 65 -3.26 -12.43 -3.84
CA ILE A 65 -3.01 -11.47 -4.92
C ILE A 65 -2.21 -12.14 -6.02
N VAL A 66 -2.68 -12.04 -7.26
CA VAL A 66 -2.03 -12.65 -8.43
C VAL A 66 -1.95 -11.65 -9.57
N ASN A 67 -0.76 -11.43 -10.15
CA ASN A 67 -0.67 -10.68 -11.40
C ASN A 67 -0.93 -11.61 -12.60
N THR A 68 -1.83 -11.23 -13.48
CA THR A 68 -2.36 -12.10 -14.52
C THR A 68 -2.08 -11.57 -15.93
N ALA A 69 -2.20 -12.44 -16.92
CA ALA A 69 -2.12 -12.09 -18.35
C ALA A 69 -2.86 -13.11 -19.20
N SER A 70 -3.53 -12.61 -20.27
CA SER A 70 -4.37 -13.43 -21.16
C SER A 70 -3.58 -14.21 -22.23
N LYS A 71 -2.32 -13.81 -22.52
CA LYS A 71 -1.50 -14.41 -23.60
C LYS A 71 -0.19 -15.00 -23.09
N CYS A 72 -0.20 -15.57 -21.89
CA CYS A 72 0.96 -16.16 -21.24
C CYS A 72 0.87 -17.71 -21.32
N GLY A 73 2.01 -18.39 -21.35
CA GLY A 73 2.03 -19.84 -21.19
C GLY A 73 1.46 -20.31 -19.84
N TYR A 74 1.39 -19.42 -18.85
CA TYR A 74 0.80 -19.69 -17.53
C TYR A 74 -0.69 -19.32 -17.43
N THR A 75 -1.30 -18.80 -18.49
CA THR A 75 -2.74 -18.43 -18.50
C THR A 75 -3.68 -19.57 -18.06
N PRO A 76 -3.40 -20.86 -18.36
CA PRO A 76 -4.23 -21.97 -17.84
C PRO A 76 -4.31 -22.05 -16.31
N GLN A 77 -3.46 -21.36 -15.56
CA GLN A 77 -3.57 -21.28 -14.09
C GLN A 77 -4.85 -20.57 -13.61
N TYR A 78 -5.56 -19.88 -14.47
CA TYR A 78 -6.91 -19.38 -14.13
C TYR A 78 -7.87 -20.48 -13.71
N GLU A 79 -7.76 -21.68 -14.29
CA GLU A 79 -8.59 -22.86 -13.92
C GLU A 79 -8.38 -23.21 -12.43
N GLY A 80 -7.11 -23.39 -12.02
CA GLY A 80 -6.81 -23.70 -10.62
C GLY A 80 -7.11 -22.57 -9.65
N LEU A 81 -6.99 -21.29 -10.09
CA LEU A 81 -7.40 -20.14 -9.27
C LEU A 81 -8.92 -20.12 -9.10
N GLN A 82 -9.68 -20.42 -10.15
CA GLN A 82 -11.15 -20.49 -10.05
C GLN A 82 -11.59 -21.67 -9.20
N GLU A 83 -10.96 -22.83 -9.31
CA GLU A 83 -11.21 -23.98 -8.44
C GLU A 83 -10.95 -23.63 -6.97
N LEU A 84 -9.82 -22.95 -6.69
CA LEU A 84 -9.49 -22.46 -5.36
C LEU A 84 -10.55 -21.48 -4.84
N HIS A 85 -11.02 -20.56 -5.70
CA HIS A 85 -12.10 -19.65 -5.36
C HIS A 85 -13.41 -20.36 -5.09
N ASN A 86 -13.78 -21.34 -5.89
CA ASN A 86 -14.99 -22.13 -5.70
C ASN A 86 -14.98 -22.92 -4.39
N THR A 87 -13.79 -23.37 -3.98
CA THR A 87 -13.62 -24.22 -2.79
C THR A 87 -13.55 -23.42 -1.50
N TYR A 88 -12.84 -22.29 -1.51
CA TYR A 88 -12.48 -21.52 -0.31
C TYR A 88 -12.97 -20.08 -0.33
N GLY A 89 -13.42 -19.56 -1.47
CA GLY A 89 -13.90 -18.19 -1.60
C GLY A 89 -15.12 -17.92 -0.72
N GLY A 90 -15.17 -16.72 -0.11
CA GLY A 90 -16.26 -16.33 0.76
C GLY A 90 -15.85 -15.33 1.82
N GLU A 91 -16.28 -15.57 3.06
CA GLU A 91 -16.04 -14.63 4.16
C GLU A 91 -14.57 -14.57 4.58
N ASP A 92 -13.86 -15.72 4.56
CA ASP A 92 -12.51 -15.86 5.10
C ASP A 92 -11.39 -15.83 4.05
N PHE A 93 -11.71 -15.94 2.77
CA PHE A 93 -10.74 -16.00 1.68
C PHE A 93 -11.21 -15.32 0.42
N ILE A 94 -10.34 -14.54 -0.20
CA ILE A 94 -10.60 -13.88 -1.48
C ILE A 94 -9.37 -13.92 -2.39
N ILE A 95 -9.60 -14.00 -3.70
CA ILE A 95 -8.57 -13.85 -4.74
C ILE A 95 -8.76 -12.48 -5.41
N LEU A 96 -7.67 -11.74 -5.56
CA LEU A 96 -7.61 -10.51 -6.33
C LEU A 96 -6.68 -10.71 -7.53
N GLY A 97 -7.24 -10.76 -8.73
CA GLY A 97 -6.50 -10.86 -9.99
C GLY A 97 -6.16 -9.49 -10.55
N PHE A 98 -4.88 -9.20 -10.73
CA PHE A 98 -4.38 -7.94 -11.28
C PHE A 98 -3.79 -8.17 -12.66
N PRO A 99 -4.49 -7.84 -13.75
CA PRO A 99 -3.93 -7.89 -15.09
C PRO A 99 -2.70 -6.98 -15.20
N SER A 100 -1.65 -7.44 -15.87
CA SER A 100 -0.44 -6.64 -16.09
C SER A 100 0.20 -6.93 -17.44
N ASN A 101 0.58 -5.87 -18.16
CA ASN A 101 1.26 -5.97 -19.45
C ASN A 101 2.79 -5.82 -19.34
N ASP A 102 3.35 -5.89 -18.13
CA ASP A 102 4.78 -5.64 -17.89
C ASP A 102 5.68 -6.77 -18.41
N PHE A 103 5.14 -7.98 -18.56
CA PHE A 103 5.91 -9.17 -18.94
C PHE A 103 5.55 -9.64 -20.34
N GLY A 104 6.45 -9.40 -21.28
CA GLY A 104 6.33 -9.87 -22.65
C GLY A 104 5.14 -9.28 -23.40
N PHE A 105 4.54 -8.18 -22.95
CA PHE A 105 3.35 -7.57 -23.54
C PHE A 105 2.18 -8.54 -23.67
N GLN A 106 2.04 -9.42 -22.68
CA GLN A 106 1.08 -10.55 -22.73
C GLN A 106 -0.32 -10.18 -22.23
N GLU A 107 -0.57 -8.90 -21.87
CA GLU A 107 -1.90 -8.40 -21.49
C GLU A 107 -2.25 -7.09 -22.26
N PRO A 108 -2.34 -7.14 -23.60
CA PRO A 108 -2.56 -5.94 -24.41
C PRO A 108 -4.02 -5.46 -24.44
N GLY A 109 -4.98 -6.27 -23.96
CA GLY A 109 -6.41 -5.99 -24.01
C GLY A 109 -6.83 -4.76 -23.20
N SER A 110 -8.00 -4.19 -23.48
CA SER A 110 -8.71 -3.30 -22.56
C SER A 110 -9.29 -4.10 -21.38
N GLU A 111 -9.69 -3.44 -20.32
CA GLU A 111 -10.34 -4.06 -19.16
C GLU A 111 -11.53 -4.93 -19.55
N GLU A 112 -12.42 -4.42 -20.41
CA GLU A 112 -13.58 -5.15 -20.95
C GLU A 112 -13.17 -6.45 -21.65
N LYS A 113 -12.13 -6.39 -22.53
CA LYS A 113 -11.64 -7.58 -23.24
C LYS A 113 -11.00 -8.59 -22.31
N ILE A 114 -10.35 -8.13 -21.25
CA ILE A 114 -9.76 -9.00 -20.23
C ILE A 114 -10.86 -9.66 -19.41
N ALA A 115 -11.85 -8.91 -18.94
CA ALA A 115 -12.99 -9.44 -18.23
C ALA A 115 -13.71 -10.52 -19.05
N ASP A 116 -14.07 -10.20 -20.28
CA ASP A 116 -14.68 -11.13 -21.26
C ASP A 116 -13.84 -12.39 -21.46
N PHE A 117 -12.52 -12.23 -21.59
CA PHE A 117 -11.61 -13.37 -21.77
C PHE A 117 -11.61 -14.29 -20.56
N CYS A 118 -11.49 -13.72 -19.35
CA CYS A 118 -11.47 -14.47 -18.10
C CYS A 118 -12.78 -15.22 -17.88
N GLU A 119 -13.92 -14.58 -18.07
CA GLU A 119 -15.23 -15.18 -17.91
C GLU A 119 -15.48 -16.29 -18.95
N LYS A 120 -15.31 -16.00 -20.24
CA LYS A 120 -15.68 -16.92 -21.33
C LYS A 120 -14.77 -18.14 -21.43
N ASN A 121 -13.46 -17.99 -21.12
CA ASN A 121 -12.51 -19.10 -21.29
C ASN A 121 -12.25 -19.89 -20.01
N TYR A 122 -12.41 -19.26 -18.84
CA TYR A 122 -12.05 -19.88 -17.54
C TYR A 122 -13.17 -19.79 -16.50
N GLY A 123 -14.31 -19.16 -16.83
CA GLY A 123 -15.41 -18.99 -15.88
C GLY A 123 -15.00 -18.22 -14.62
N VAL A 124 -14.06 -17.26 -14.72
CA VAL A 124 -13.55 -16.52 -13.59
C VAL A 124 -14.67 -15.71 -12.94
N THR A 125 -14.87 -15.95 -11.63
CA THR A 125 -15.83 -15.24 -10.81
C THR A 125 -15.19 -14.57 -9.58
N PHE A 126 -13.90 -14.82 -9.32
CA PHE A 126 -13.18 -14.06 -8.31
C PHE A 126 -12.90 -12.63 -8.77
N GLN A 127 -12.60 -11.75 -7.83
CA GLN A 127 -12.45 -10.32 -8.10
C GLN A 127 -11.27 -10.03 -9.02
N MET A 128 -11.57 -9.53 -10.22
CA MET A 128 -10.57 -8.97 -11.13
C MET A 128 -10.45 -7.45 -10.93
N MET A 129 -9.24 -6.97 -10.98
CA MET A 129 -8.89 -5.56 -10.83
C MET A 129 -8.53 -4.94 -12.18
N SER A 130 -8.54 -3.61 -12.29
CA SER A 130 -8.03 -2.90 -13.46
C SER A 130 -6.56 -3.24 -13.72
N LYS A 131 -6.14 -3.12 -14.96
CA LYS A 131 -4.77 -3.40 -15.39
C LYS A 131 -3.76 -2.45 -14.73
N VAL A 132 -2.69 -3.00 -14.18
CA VAL A 132 -1.69 -2.27 -13.42
C VAL A 132 -0.26 -2.56 -13.89
N LYS A 133 0.66 -1.69 -13.48
CA LYS A 133 2.10 -1.98 -13.48
C LYS A 133 2.49 -2.64 -12.15
N THR A 134 3.31 -3.68 -12.23
CA THR A 134 3.73 -4.48 -11.07
C THR A 134 5.13 -4.14 -10.56
N SER A 135 5.81 -3.17 -11.16
CA SER A 135 7.14 -2.73 -10.75
C SER A 135 7.12 -2.18 -9.32
N SER A 136 8.03 -2.65 -8.46
CA SER A 136 8.19 -2.14 -7.09
C SER A 136 8.56 -0.65 -7.02
N ARG A 137 9.15 -0.09 -8.08
CA ARG A 137 9.58 1.31 -8.12
C ARG A 137 8.53 2.26 -8.71
N SER A 138 7.92 1.90 -9.83
CA SER A 138 6.98 2.75 -10.58
C SER A 138 5.60 2.14 -10.77
N GLY A 139 5.34 1.02 -10.10
CA GLY A 139 4.09 0.27 -10.17
C GLY A 139 2.97 0.84 -9.32
N HIS A 140 1.87 0.12 -9.34
CA HIS A 140 0.70 0.38 -8.50
C HIS A 140 1.05 0.29 -7.00
N ALA A 141 0.36 1.05 -6.14
CA ALA A 141 0.62 1.10 -4.70
C ALA A 141 0.62 -0.29 -4.04
N VAL A 142 -0.29 -1.17 -4.42
CA VAL A 142 -0.37 -2.55 -3.94
C VAL A 142 0.94 -3.30 -4.20
N TYR A 143 1.49 -3.23 -5.41
CA TYR A 143 2.74 -3.92 -5.75
C TYR A 143 3.99 -3.27 -5.15
N LYS A 144 3.96 -1.95 -4.94
CA LYS A 144 5.01 -1.26 -4.16
C LYS A 144 5.04 -1.78 -2.73
N TRP A 145 3.88 -1.93 -2.13
CA TRP A 145 3.73 -2.48 -0.77
C TRP A 145 4.17 -3.95 -0.72
N LEU A 146 3.66 -4.81 -1.58
CA LEU A 146 3.98 -6.25 -1.63
C LEU A 146 5.48 -6.53 -1.83
N CYS A 147 6.20 -5.65 -2.50
CA CYS A 147 7.59 -5.81 -2.89
C CYS A 147 8.57 -4.97 -2.06
N ASN A 148 8.17 -4.46 -0.90
CA ASN A 148 9.01 -3.59 -0.08
C ASN A 148 8.84 -3.90 1.41
N ALA A 149 9.83 -4.58 2.00
CA ALA A 149 9.84 -4.93 3.42
C ALA A 149 9.68 -3.72 4.35
N SER A 150 10.16 -2.55 3.94
CA SER A 150 10.01 -1.33 4.72
C SER A 150 8.56 -0.82 4.80
N GLN A 151 7.69 -1.26 3.89
CA GLN A 151 6.27 -0.92 3.87
C GLN A 151 5.40 -2.03 4.45
N ASN A 152 5.70 -3.30 4.10
CA ASN A 152 4.89 -4.45 4.50
C ASN A 152 5.38 -5.14 5.79
N GLY A 153 6.57 -4.79 6.27
CA GLY A 153 7.15 -5.38 7.48
C GLY A 153 7.60 -6.85 7.34
N ALA A 154 7.50 -7.45 6.14
CA ALA A 154 7.72 -8.88 5.95
C ALA A 154 8.81 -9.22 4.91
N SER A 155 8.71 -8.70 3.67
CA SER A 155 9.53 -9.20 2.57
C SER A 155 9.80 -8.16 1.48
N ASP A 156 11.02 -8.21 0.91
CA ASP A 156 11.42 -7.52 -0.32
C ASP A 156 11.23 -8.46 -1.52
N ALA A 157 10.01 -8.91 -1.75
CA ALA A 157 9.68 -9.77 -2.87
C ALA A 157 9.84 -9.03 -4.21
N LYS A 158 9.97 -9.79 -5.29
CA LYS A 158 10.02 -9.25 -6.64
C LYS A 158 9.07 -10.02 -7.54
N VAL A 159 8.21 -9.29 -8.24
CA VAL A 159 7.43 -9.88 -9.34
C VAL A 159 8.37 -10.15 -10.50
N SER A 160 8.57 -11.41 -10.84
CA SER A 160 9.55 -11.85 -11.85
C SER A 160 8.90 -12.19 -13.19
N TRP A 161 7.61 -12.56 -13.19
CA TRP A 161 6.83 -12.90 -14.37
C TRP A 161 5.33 -12.78 -14.11
N ASN A 162 4.50 -13.14 -15.09
CA ASN A 162 3.05 -13.28 -14.88
C ASN A 162 2.74 -14.45 -13.92
N PHE A 163 1.62 -14.38 -13.24
CA PHE A 163 1.12 -15.36 -12.27
C PHE A 163 1.99 -15.55 -11.02
N ASN A 164 2.77 -14.52 -10.60
CA ASN A 164 3.31 -14.47 -9.26
C ASN A 164 2.16 -14.31 -8.25
N LYS A 165 2.32 -14.93 -7.09
CA LYS A 165 1.30 -15.00 -6.05
C LYS A 165 1.84 -14.47 -4.74
N PHE A 166 1.01 -13.68 -4.06
CA PHE A 166 1.25 -13.20 -2.71
C PHE A 166 0.04 -13.58 -1.85
N LEU A 167 0.29 -14.25 -0.75
CA LEU A 167 -0.75 -14.59 0.22
C LEU A 167 -0.59 -13.68 1.44
N ILE A 168 -1.63 -12.92 1.72
CA ILE A 168 -1.74 -12.05 2.89
C ILE A 168 -2.64 -12.77 3.89
N ASP A 169 -2.21 -12.86 5.14
CA ASP A 169 -2.98 -13.48 6.19
C ASP A 169 -4.12 -12.56 6.70
N GLU A 170 -4.91 -13.05 7.64
CA GLU A 170 -6.05 -12.36 8.22
C GLU A 170 -5.69 -11.10 9.04
N ASN A 171 -4.41 -10.87 9.29
CA ASN A 171 -3.91 -9.70 10.02
C ASN A 171 -3.37 -8.60 9.07
N GLY A 172 -3.15 -8.92 7.81
CA GLY A 172 -2.65 -8.01 6.77
C GLY A 172 -1.15 -8.06 6.61
#